data_2061f635feca06d1903aa087c2bb5422
#
_entry.id   2061f635feca06d1903aa087c2bb5422
#
_cell.length_a   1.000
_cell.length_b   1.000
_cell.length_c   1.000
_cell.angle_alpha   90.00
_cell.angle_beta   90.00
_cell.angle_gamma   90.00
#
_symmetry.space_group_name_H-M   'P 1'
#
loop_
_entity.id
_entity.type
_entity.pdbx_description
1 polymer ?
#
loop_
_entity_poly.entity_id
_entity_poly.type
_entity_poly.pdbx_seq_one_letter_code
_entity_poly.pdbx_strand_id
1 'polypeptide(L)'
;MRKLQLLLFTFHFSLFTSVTASAQTFDNLPTPGEEKVIDNTPDSIAKALTSRPAPGTTRQGNNPVLFLVGNSTMRNGTMGNGNNGQWGWGYFVSKYFDGRKISVENQAMGGMSSRTFYTDLWPAVRDALKPGDWVIVSIGHNDRADFFDARRARGVIDGVDLDTMVVGFNERKQINDTVYSYGNYMRRYITEIRAKGANPILMSLTPRDAYDPKTGKIVRKPQTQWAAYIAAIEGVPFVDLNEISGAKIDQFSRWKEQYHFFGDHIHTSAFGAELNARSAAEGIYYSAHPLLKPLQAMMLNVPLQAYGQKREKGKPMVFITGDSTVKNNDKDEDGMWGWGSQAGLIFDPAKIVWENVAMAGRSTKTYLREGRWEKVYNALQPGDFVLLQFGHNDICPINDKKGRGVIPGTADTCHVYQMEADGSYEVAYSFGWYLRKFIDDVREKGATPILLSLTPRNEWPNGKIERRNNTYGKWYREVVEQTGVEFVDVHNISADFLDKKFASKDATKSKQKASKYFNHDHTHTSLLGAQMNARSVAKGLRDIQSSLAKYLKAK
;
A
#
# COMPACT_ATOMS: atom_id res chain seq x y z
N MET A 1 -51.33 11.66 -32.68
CA MET A 1 -50.92 10.27 -32.38
C MET A 1 -49.43 10.16 -32.53
N ARG A 2 -48.66 10.33 -31.45
CA ARG A 2 -47.20 10.10 -31.42
C ARG A 2 -46.95 8.89 -30.56
N LYS A 3 -46.39 7.85 -31.17
CA LYS A 3 -46.03 6.60 -30.53
C LYS A 3 -44.82 6.82 -29.62
N LEU A 4 -44.99 6.53 -28.34
CA LEU A 4 -43.93 6.47 -27.33
C LEU A 4 -43.22 5.13 -27.51
N GLN A 5 -41.95 5.13 -27.90
CA GLN A 5 -41.10 3.94 -27.87
C GLN A 5 -40.51 3.78 -26.47
N LEU A 6 -40.92 2.74 -25.79
CA LEU A 6 -40.38 2.31 -24.50
C LEU A 6 -39.09 1.54 -24.79
N LEU A 7 -37.92 2.10 -24.42
CA LEU A 7 -36.66 1.38 -24.41
C LEU A 7 -36.60 0.52 -23.14
N LEU A 8 -36.76 -0.78 -23.31
CA LEU A 8 -36.42 -1.76 -22.26
C LEU A 8 -34.90 -1.85 -22.18
N PHE A 9 -34.34 -1.38 -21.09
CA PHE A 9 -32.99 -1.75 -20.68
C PHE A 9 -33.01 -3.13 -20.02
N THR A 10 -32.62 -4.16 -20.74
CA THR A 10 -32.33 -5.46 -20.18
C THR A 10 -31.01 -5.41 -19.40
N PHE A 11 -31.12 -5.43 -18.08
CA PHE A 11 -29.98 -5.70 -17.21
C PHE A 11 -29.55 -7.14 -17.42
N HIS A 12 -28.40 -7.33 -18.05
CA HIS A 12 -27.71 -8.61 -18.02
C HIS A 12 -27.09 -8.79 -16.62
N PHE A 13 -27.76 -9.56 -15.79
CA PHE A 13 -27.13 -10.16 -14.63
C PHE A 13 -26.12 -11.18 -15.13
N SER A 14 -24.84 -10.79 -15.17
CA SER A 14 -23.76 -11.76 -15.28
C SER A 14 -23.72 -12.54 -13.97
N LEU A 15 -24.21 -13.78 -14.00
CA LEU A 15 -23.90 -14.76 -12.95
C LEU A 15 -22.37 -14.88 -12.92
N PHE A 16 -21.74 -14.26 -11.94
CA PHE A 16 -20.40 -14.66 -11.54
C PHE A 16 -20.54 -16.05 -10.92
N THR A 17 -20.33 -17.07 -11.73
CA THR A 17 -20.00 -18.39 -11.22
C THR A 17 -18.77 -18.22 -10.35
N SER A 18 -18.89 -18.60 -9.09
CA SER A 18 -17.75 -18.77 -8.20
C SER A 18 -16.78 -19.71 -8.89
N VAL A 19 -15.74 -19.14 -9.50
CA VAL A 19 -14.58 -19.89 -9.89
C VAL A 19 -13.94 -20.30 -8.58
N THR A 20 -14.25 -21.50 -8.11
CA THR A 20 -13.36 -22.20 -7.20
C THR A 20 -12.01 -22.14 -7.87
N ALA A 21 -11.06 -21.43 -7.26
CA ALA A 21 -9.70 -21.39 -7.73
C ALA A 21 -9.17 -22.82 -7.65
N SER A 22 -9.36 -23.59 -8.71
CA SER A 22 -8.62 -24.82 -8.90
C SER A 22 -7.16 -24.41 -8.87
N ALA A 23 -6.37 -25.01 -8.01
CA ALA A 23 -4.94 -24.79 -7.92
C ALA A 23 -4.37 -24.87 -9.34
N GLN A 24 -4.03 -23.70 -9.92
CA GLN A 24 -3.39 -23.67 -11.21
C GLN A 24 -2.02 -24.34 -11.04
N THR A 25 -1.86 -25.49 -11.66
CA THR A 25 -0.54 -26.09 -11.81
C THR A 25 0.28 -25.16 -12.69
N PHE A 26 1.22 -24.47 -12.11
CA PHE A 26 2.18 -23.67 -12.85
C PHE A 26 3.21 -24.62 -13.47
N ASP A 27 3.56 -24.41 -14.72
CA ASP A 27 4.57 -25.22 -15.40
C ASP A 27 5.85 -25.32 -14.57
N ASN A 28 6.22 -26.54 -14.19
CA ASN A 28 7.44 -26.81 -13.43
C ASN A 28 7.60 -26.08 -12.09
N LEU A 29 6.53 -25.50 -11.55
CA LEU A 29 6.53 -24.94 -10.22
C LEU A 29 5.98 -25.95 -9.21
N PRO A 30 6.49 -25.95 -7.96
CA PRO A 30 5.83 -26.68 -6.88
C PRO A 30 4.38 -26.21 -6.78
N THR A 31 3.47 -27.13 -6.61
CA THR A 31 2.08 -26.77 -6.31
C THR A 31 2.07 -25.92 -5.04
N PRO A 32 1.46 -24.75 -5.05
CA PRO A 32 1.23 -24.01 -3.81
C PRO A 32 0.51 -24.93 -2.82
N GLY A 33 0.85 -24.84 -1.54
CA GLY A 33 0.05 -25.49 -0.50
C GLY A 33 -1.41 -25.07 -0.63
N GLU A 34 -2.33 -25.95 -0.27
CA GLU A 34 -3.75 -25.59 -0.22
C GLU A 34 -3.91 -24.37 0.68
N GLU A 35 -4.50 -23.30 0.13
CA GLU A 35 -4.93 -22.18 0.96
C GLU A 35 -5.99 -22.69 1.92
N LYS A 36 -5.85 -22.38 3.21
CA LYS A 36 -6.94 -22.60 4.14
C LYS A 36 -8.12 -21.75 3.70
N VAL A 37 -9.26 -22.39 3.54
CA VAL A 37 -10.50 -21.69 3.20
C VAL A 37 -10.91 -20.87 4.42
N ILE A 38 -10.64 -19.58 4.36
CA ILE A 38 -11.23 -18.59 5.26
C ILE A 38 -12.43 -18.00 4.51
N ASP A 39 -13.48 -17.61 5.24
CA ASP A 39 -14.63 -16.97 4.63
C ASP A 39 -14.24 -15.59 4.07
N ASN A 40 -13.83 -15.61 2.81
CA ASN A 40 -13.49 -14.43 2.02
C ASN A 40 -14.66 -13.99 1.13
N THR A 41 -15.90 -14.40 1.45
CA THR A 41 -17.05 -13.94 0.67
C THR A 41 -17.16 -12.42 0.78
N PRO A 42 -17.52 -11.74 -0.32
CA PRO A 42 -17.68 -10.29 -0.32
C PRO A 42 -18.60 -9.77 0.78
N ASP A 43 -19.68 -10.47 1.07
CA ASP A 43 -20.66 -10.05 2.09
C ASP A 43 -20.10 -10.18 3.52
N SER A 44 -19.41 -11.26 3.84
CA SER A 44 -18.74 -11.44 5.13
C SER A 44 -17.67 -10.39 5.36
N ILE A 45 -16.84 -10.10 4.35
CA ILE A 45 -15.82 -9.08 4.41
C ILE A 45 -16.45 -7.69 4.56
N ALA A 46 -17.48 -7.38 3.78
CA ALA A 46 -18.19 -6.11 3.85
C ALA A 46 -18.74 -5.88 5.26
N LYS A 47 -19.40 -6.88 5.83
CA LYS A 47 -19.97 -6.82 7.19
C LYS A 47 -18.89 -6.57 8.23
N ALA A 48 -17.76 -7.29 8.18
CA ALA A 48 -16.67 -7.14 9.13
C ALA A 48 -16.01 -5.76 9.03
N LEU A 49 -15.71 -5.29 7.81
CA LEU A 49 -15.03 -4.02 7.58
C LEU A 49 -15.90 -2.80 7.83
N THR A 50 -17.21 -2.91 7.68
CA THR A 50 -18.14 -1.81 7.98
C THR A 50 -18.56 -1.76 9.43
N SER A 51 -18.32 -2.81 10.20
CA SER A 51 -18.62 -2.83 11.63
C SER A 51 -17.80 -1.78 12.37
N ARG A 52 -18.48 -0.96 13.15
CA ARG A 52 -17.86 0.00 14.06
C ARG A 52 -17.88 -0.60 15.47
N PRO A 53 -16.77 -0.65 16.23
CA PRO A 53 -16.80 -1.15 17.58
C PRO A 53 -17.67 -0.26 18.45
N ALA A 54 -18.28 -0.82 19.48
CA ALA A 54 -18.91 0.00 20.52
C ALA A 54 -17.81 0.88 21.18
N PRO A 55 -18.08 2.16 21.44
CA PRO A 55 -17.05 3.08 21.92
C PRO A 55 -16.35 2.59 23.20
N GLY A 56 -15.02 2.60 23.18
CA GLY A 56 -14.16 2.23 24.30
C GLY A 56 -13.91 0.72 24.47
N THR A 57 -14.47 -0.13 23.62
CA THR A 57 -14.35 -1.60 23.75
C THR A 57 -13.00 -2.14 23.29
N THR A 58 -12.21 -1.39 22.55
CA THR A 58 -10.85 -1.79 22.12
C THR A 58 -9.80 -1.57 23.21
N ARG A 59 -10.16 -0.95 24.32
CA ARG A 59 -9.25 -0.64 25.42
C ARG A 59 -8.64 -1.91 26.01
N GLN A 60 -7.32 -1.91 26.13
CA GLN A 60 -6.57 -3.00 26.74
C GLN A 60 -6.14 -2.59 28.16
N GLY A 61 -6.76 -3.18 29.17
CA GLY A 61 -6.49 -2.84 30.57
C GLY A 61 -6.73 -1.35 30.84
N ASN A 62 -5.70 -0.68 31.36
CA ASN A 62 -5.72 0.75 31.65
C ASN A 62 -5.06 1.61 30.56
N ASN A 63 -4.67 1.04 29.44
CA ASN A 63 -4.04 1.77 28.35
C ASN A 63 -5.00 2.81 27.77
N PRO A 64 -4.48 3.96 27.32
CA PRO A 64 -5.30 4.95 26.63
C PRO A 64 -5.80 4.40 25.28
N VAL A 65 -6.88 5.00 24.79
CA VAL A 65 -7.42 4.74 23.46
C VAL A 65 -7.26 6.00 22.60
N LEU A 66 -6.80 5.80 21.36
CA LEU A 66 -6.85 6.81 20.31
C LEU A 66 -8.13 6.62 19.51
N PHE A 67 -9.13 7.45 19.78
CA PHE A 67 -10.38 7.46 19.03
C PHE A 67 -10.23 8.25 17.72
N LEU A 68 -10.73 7.70 16.63
CA LEU A 68 -10.76 8.36 15.33
C LEU A 68 -12.20 8.78 15.02
N VAL A 69 -12.43 10.08 14.93
CA VAL A 69 -13.73 10.71 14.62
C VAL A 69 -13.66 11.27 13.20
N GLY A 70 -14.49 10.73 12.31
CA GLY A 70 -14.46 11.10 10.90
C GLY A 70 -15.61 10.52 10.08
N ASN A 71 -15.45 10.58 8.77
CA ASN A 71 -16.45 10.12 7.81
C ASN A 71 -15.97 8.91 6.98
N SER A 72 -16.51 8.73 5.77
CA SER A 72 -16.19 7.61 4.89
C SER A 72 -14.72 7.54 4.47
N THR A 73 -14.00 8.66 4.40
CA THR A 73 -12.58 8.66 4.02
C THR A 73 -11.67 8.13 5.14
N MET A 74 -12.16 8.08 6.36
CA MET A 74 -11.48 7.49 7.52
C MET A 74 -12.00 6.08 7.80
N ARG A 75 -13.29 5.82 7.56
CA ARG A 75 -13.89 4.50 7.67
C ARG A 75 -13.67 3.69 6.38
N ASN A 76 -13.58 2.37 6.50
CA ASN A 76 -13.62 1.48 5.33
C ASN A 76 -15.01 1.41 4.75
N GLY A 77 -15.44 2.39 3.98
CA GLY A 77 -16.67 2.49 3.23
C GLY A 77 -17.94 1.81 3.77
N THR A 78 -19.08 2.07 3.23
CA THR A 78 -20.30 1.34 3.60
C THR A 78 -20.24 -0.11 3.19
N MET A 79 -19.64 -0.38 2.07
CA MET A 79 -19.39 -1.74 1.59
C MET A 79 -17.98 -2.19 1.95
N GLY A 80 -17.12 -1.29 2.32
CA GLY A 80 -15.86 -1.38 3.05
C GLY A 80 -14.82 -2.36 2.54
N ASN A 81 -14.80 -2.67 1.25
CA ASN A 81 -14.07 -3.83 0.82
C ASN A 81 -13.79 -3.84 -0.68
N GLY A 82 -13.21 -4.93 -1.13
CA GLY A 82 -12.93 -5.18 -2.52
C GLY A 82 -14.13 -5.13 -3.46
N ASN A 83 -15.37 -5.21 -2.98
CA ASN A 83 -16.55 -5.14 -3.84
C ASN A 83 -16.74 -3.78 -4.45
N ASN A 84 -16.52 -2.73 -3.67
CA ASN A 84 -16.57 -1.36 -4.13
C ASN A 84 -15.26 -0.60 -3.97
N GLY A 85 -14.21 -1.25 -3.52
CA GLY A 85 -12.86 -0.71 -3.44
C GLY A 85 -12.65 0.50 -2.54
N GLN A 86 -13.65 0.91 -1.75
CA GLN A 86 -13.56 2.09 -0.89
C GLN A 86 -12.89 1.77 0.44
N TRP A 87 -11.71 2.34 0.67
CA TRP A 87 -10.94 2.15 1.88
C TRP A 87 -10.73 3.47 2.62
N GLY A 88 -10.82 3.41 3.94
CA GLY A 88 -10.55 4.54 4.81
C GLY A 88 -9.22 4.41 5.53
N TRP A 89 -8.50 5.52 5.68
CA TRP A 89 -7.17 5.54 6.30
C TRP A 89 -7.17 5.11 7.78
N GLY A 90 -8.28 5.28 8.47
CA GLY A 90 -8.40 4.87 9.88
C GLY A 90 -8.27 3.37 10.11
N TYR A 91 -8.46 2.54 9.07
CA TYR A 91 -8.19 1.11 9.14
C TYR A 91 -6.70 0.78 9.24
N PHE A 92 -5.87 1.54 8.53
CA PHE A 92 -4.44 1.28 8.41
C PHE A 92 -3.58 2.01 9.44
N VAL A 93 -4.08 3.05 10.10
CA VAL A 93 -3.26 3.91 10.97
C VAL A 93 -2.79 3.21 12.23
N SER A 94 -3.49 2.18 12.70
CA SER A 94 -3.14 1.42 13.90
C SER A 94 -1.74 0.79 13.83
N LYS A 95 -1.27 0.44 12.63
CA LYS A 95 0.07 -0.15 12.44
C LYS A 95 1.24 0.77 12.82
N TYR A 96 0.98 2.05 13.03
CA TYR A 96 1.99 3.03 13.45
C TYR A 96 2.03 3.26 14.96
N PHE A 97 1.19 2.56 15.73
CA PHE A 97 1.13 2.68 17.18
C PHE A 97 1.50 1.36 17.88
N ASP A 98 2.16 1.47 19.02
CA ASP A 98 2.50 0.29 19.83
C ASP A 98 1.24 -0.19 20.57
N GLY A 99 0.62 -1.26 20.05
CA GLY A 99 -0.60 -1.84 20.63
C GLY A 99 -0.50 -2.27 22.09
N ARG A 100 0.72 -2.40 22.62
CA ARG A 100 0.95 -2.67 24.06
C ARG A 100 0.77 -1.42 24.92
N LYS A 101 0.80 -0.22 24.32
CA LYS A 101 0.74 1.07 25.01
C LYS A 101 -0.54 1.84 24.76
N ILE A 102 -1.15 1.66 23.59
CA ILE A 102 -2.34 2.39 23.15
C ILE A 102 -3.14 1.56 22.17
N SER A 103 -4.47 1.57 22.29
CA SER A 103 -5.38 1.00 21.29
C SER A 103 -5.82 2.09 20.32
N VAL A 104 -5.98 1.76 19.03
CA VAL A 104 -6.59 2.66 18.05
C VAL A 104 -8.00 2.19 17.76
N GLU A 105 -8.98 3.08 17.94
CA GLU A 105 -10.39 2.76 17.77
C GLU A 105 -11.04 3.66 16.71
N ASN A 106 -11.39 3.08 15.58
CA ASN A 106 -12.00 3.81 14.47
C ASN A 106 -13.51 3.95 14.67
N GLN A 107 -13.95 5.14 15.10
CA GLN A 107 -15.34 5.49 15.30
C GLN A 107 -15.98 6.20 14.09
N ALA A 108 -15.23 6.40 12.99
CA ALA A 108 -15.72 7.07 11.80
C ALA A 108 -16.95 6.39 11.18
N MET A 109 -17.81 7.17 10.56
CA MET A 109 -19.04 6.71 9.92
C MET A 109 -19.25 7.37 8.56
N GLY A 110 -19.50 6.55 7.54
CA GLY A 110 -19.77 7.04 6.20
C GLY A 110 -20.96 7.99 6.13
N GLY A 111 -20.85 9.05 5.32
CA GLY A 111 -21.94 10.01 5.10
C GLY A 111 -22.10 11.07 6.19
N MET A 112 -21.41 10.99 7.32
CA MET A 112 -21.48 11.97 8.41
C MET A 112 -20.77 13.27 8.08
N SER A 113 -21.40 14.39 8.45
CA SER A 113 -20.79 15.72 8.51
C SER A 113 -20.28 16.00 9.92
N SER A 114 -19.58 17.13 10.11
CA SER A 114 -19.16 17.59 11.44
C SER A 114 -20.35 17.75 12.40
N ARG A 115 -21.51 18.20 11.89
CA ARG A 115 -22.75 18.30 12.67
C ARG A 115 -23.39 16.94 12.96
N THR A 116 -23.66 16.13 11.91
CA THR A 116 -24.41 14.88 12.11
C THR A 116 -23.66 13.85 12.91
N PHE A 117 -22.32 13.81 12.81
CA PHE A 117 -21.54 12.99 13.72
C PHE A 117 -21.63 13.51 15.15
N TYR A 118 -21.56 14.82 15.34
CA TYR A 118 -21.67 15.44 16.67
C TYR A 118 -23.02 15.16 17.34
N THR A 119 -24.11 15.26 16.58
CA THR A 119 -25.46 15.08 17.15
C THR A 119 -25.85 13.61 17.34
N ASP A 120 -25.42 12.72 16.43
CA ASP A 120 -25.97 11.37 16.33
C ASP A 120 -25.04 10.28 16.91
N LEU A 121 -23.72 10.49 16.86
CA LEU A 121 -22.74 9.46 17.24
C LEU A 121 -21.77 9.90 18.34
N TRP A 122 -21.44 11.17 18.39
CA TRP A 122 -20.47 11.71 19.33
C TRP A 122 -20.84 11.50 20.80
N PRO A 123 -22.10 11.61 21.25
CA PRO A 123 -22.44 11.41 22.66
C PRO A 123 -21.94 10.07 23.20
N ALA A 124 -22.11 8.98 22.43
CA ALA A 124 -21.64 7.65 22.85
C ALA A 124 -20.11 7.57 22.91
N VAL A 125 -19.40 8.19 21.96
CA VAL A 125 -17.92 8.25 21.96
C VAL A 125 -17.44 9.07 23.14
N ARG A 126 -18.00 10.27 23.34
CA ARG A 126 -17.69 11.17 24.46
C ARG A 126 -17.83 10.47 25.80
N ASP A 127 -18.92 9.73 25.98
CA ASP A 127 -19.22 9.08 27.27
C ASP A 127 -18.29 7.90 27.55
N ALA A 128 -17.66 7.32 26.53
CA ALA A 128 -16.65 6.28 26.64
C ALA A 128 -15.23 6.82 26.92
N LEU A 129 -15.00 8.13 26.75
CA LEU A 129 -13.69 8.74 26.98
C LEU A 129 -13.28 8.65 28.45
N LYS A 130 -11.99 8.39 28.66
CA LYS A 130 -11.33 8.41 29.98
C LYS A 130 -10.15 9.40 29.97
N PRO A 131 -9.74 9.89 31.13
CA PRO A 131 -8.54 10.72 31.26
C PRO A 131 -7.32 10.02 30.62
N GLY A 132 -6.57 10.78 29.81
CA GLY A 132 -5.41 10.28 29.07
C GLY A 132 -5.71 9.73 27.68
N ASP A 133 -6.96 9.53 27.31
CA ASP A 133 -7.34 9.15 25.93
C ASP A 133 -7.01 10.26 24.93
N TRP A 134 -7.01 9.90 23.67
CA TRP A 134 -6.77 10.79 22.54
C TRP A 134 -7.94 10.75 21.57
N VAL A 135 -8.26 11.86 20.95
CA VAL A 135 -9.29 11.93 19.92
C VAL A 135 -8.77 12.72 18.73
N ILE A 136 -8.65 12.06 17.58
CA ILE A 136 -8.44 12.73 16.29
C ILE A 136 -9.81 13.07 15.70
N VAL A 137 -10.03 14.36 15.41
CA VAL A 137 -11.22 14.83 14.68
C VAL A 137 -10.78 15.26 13.28
N SER A 138 -11.19 14.49 12.27
CA SER A 138 -10.95 14.76 10.84
C SER A 138 -12.24 14.54 10.07
N ILE A 139 -13.09 15.54 10.01
CA ILE A 139 -14.44 15.47 9.47
C ILE A 139 -14.81 16.76 8.73
N GLY A 140 -15.60 16.68 7.67
CA GLY A 140 -16.00 17.86 6.89
C GLY A 140 -16.30 17.62 5.41
N HIS A 141 -15.94 16.45 4.85
CA HIS A 141 -16.21 16.16 3.41
C HIS A 141 -17.68 16.24 3.04
N ASN A 142 -18.59 16.05 4.00
CA ASN A 142 -20.03 16.06 3.82
C ASN A 142 -20.73 17.34 4.32
N ASP A 143 -19.98 18.35 4.76
CA ASP A 143 -20.51 19.55 5.39
C ASP A 143 -21.21 20.47 4.40
N ARG A 144 -20.77 20.49 3.14
CA ARG A 144 -21.42 21.25 2.07
C ARG A 144 -22.60 20.47 1.50
N ALA A 145 -23.74 20.58 2.15
CA ALA A 145 -25.01 19.92 1.82
C ALA A 145 -26.16 20.76 2.36
N ASP A 146 -27.39 20.36 2.05
CA ASP A 146 -28.57 21.01 2.60
C ASP A 146 -28.66 20.86 4.11
N PHE A 147 -29.12 21.93 4.78
CA PHE A 147 -29.20 21.97 6.23
C PHE A 147 -30.35 21.14 6.78
N PHE A 148 -31.51 21.12 6.10
CA PHE A 148 -32.77 20.67 6.65
C PHE A 148 -33.55 19.67 5.79
N ASP A 149 -32.96 19.18 4.69
CA ASP A 149 -33.63 18.29 3.72
C ASP A 149 -34.09 16.96 4.34
N ALA A 150 -35.13 16.36 3.75
CA ALA A 150 -35.70 15.08 4.19
C ALA A 150 -34.71 13.90 4.05
N ARG A 151 -33.73 14.01 3.15
CA ARG A 151 -32.85 12.89 2.82
C ARG A 151 -31.68 12.74 3.79
N ARG A 152 -30.94 13.80 4.07
CA ARG A 152 -29.71 13.73 4.86
C ARG A 152 -29.55 14.83 5.89
N ALA A 153 -30.04 16.04 5.64
CA ALA A 153 -30.00 17.18 6.54
C ALA A 153 -28.64 17.35 7.25
N ARG A 154 -27.55 17.33 6.48
CA ARG A 154 -26.18 17.22 7.02
C ARG A 154 -25.32 18.48 6.83
N GLY A 155 -25.87 19.49 6.20
CA GLY A 155 -25.15 20.73 5.94
C GLY A 155 -24.66 21.41 7.22
N VAL A 156 -23.58 22.17 7.07
CA VAL A 156 -22.91 22.96 8.10
C VAL A 156 -22.56 24.32 7.50
N ILE A 157 -22.64 25.39 8.27
CA ILE A 157 -22.27 26.73 7.81
C ILE A 157 -20.75 26.76 7.61
N ASP A 158 -20.31 27.20 6.44
CA ASP A 158 -18.90 27.36 6.09
C ASP A 158 -18.23 28.40 7.01
N GLY A 159 -16.99 28.14 7.42
CA GLY A 159 -16.16 29.10 8.14
C GLY A 159 -15.95 28.79 9.61
N VAL A 160 -15.35 29.76 10.30
CA VAL A 160 -14.86 29.61 11.68
C VAL A 160 -15.61 30.47 12.70
N ASP A 161 -16.58 31.24 12.25
CA ASP A 161 -17.39 32.08 13.12
C ASP A 161 -18.17 31.20 14.12
N LEU A 162 -18.04 31.52 15.40
CA LEU A 162 -18.58 30.71 16.48
C LEU A 162 -20.04 31.04 16.80
N ASP A 163 -20.51 32.21 16.40
CA ASP A 163 -21.83 32.75 16.77
C ASP A 163 -22.84 32.61 15.63
N THR A 164 -22.38 32.37 14.40
CA THR A 164 -23.27 32.20 13.25
C THR A 164 -24.06 30.91 13.34
N MET A 165 -25.38 31.03 13.23
CA MET A 165 -26.32 29.93 13.25
C MET A 165 -27.50 30.16 12.31
N VAL A 166 -28.10 29.07 11.85
CA VAL A 166 -29.35 29.05 11.10
C VAL A 166 -30.32 28.10 11.78
N VAL A 167 -31.54 28.56 12.03
CA VAL A 167 -32.62 27.75 12.63
C VAL A 167 -33.65 27.40 11.56
N GLY A 168 -34.06 26.16 11.50
CA GLY A 168 -35.07 25.70 10.55
C GLY A 168 -35.65 24.34 10.93
N PHE A 169 -36.70 23.94 10.21
CA PHE A 169 -37.31 22.64 10.42
C PHE A 169 -36.52 21.55 9.68
N ASN A 170 -35.97 20.63 10.44
CA ASN A 170 -35.24 19.47 9.90
C ASN A 170 -36.23 18.40 9.48
N GLU A 171 -36.49 18.32 8.17
CA GLU A 171 -37.45 17.40 7.58
C GLU A 171 -37.12 15.93 7.86
N ARG A 172 -35.84 15.58 7.93
CA ARG A 172 -35.41 14.21 8.24
C ARG A 172 -35.70 13.81 9.67
N LYS A 173 -35.47 14.72 10.62
CA LYS A 173 -35.63 14.46 12.07
C LYS A 173 -36.99 14.86 12.61
N GLN A 174 -37.78 15.58 11.80
CA GLN A 174 -39.09 16.12 12.17
C GLN A 174 -39.04 17.01 13.45
N ILE A 175 -38.01 17.84 13.55
CA ILE A 175 -37.78 18.76 14.66
C ILE A 175 -37.31 20.14 14.17
N ASN A 176 -37.49 21.16 14.97
CA ASN A 176 -36.73 22.40 14.82
C ASN A 176 -35.28 22.15 15.21
N ASP A 177 -34.35 22.49 14.36
CA ASP A 177 -32.93 22.21 14.51
C ASP A 177 -32.12 23.49 14.28
N THR A 178 -30.95 23.58 14.90
CA THR A 178 -30.04 24.68 14.75
C THR A 178 -28.72 24.21 14.15
N VAL A 179 -28.34 24.84 13.05
CA VAL A 179 -27.08 24.58 12.34
C VAL A 179 -26.09 25.68 12.68
N TYR A 180 -24.90 25.28 13.09
CA TYR A 180 -23.78 26.16 13.42
C TYR A 180 -22.70 26.08 12.33
N SER A 181 -21.68 26.94 12.47
CA SER A 181 -20.50 26.88 11.62
C SER A 181 -19.64 25.64 11.88
N TYR A 182 -18.78 25.32 10.90
CA TYR A 182 -17.73 24.29 11.06
C TYR A 182 -16.88 24.57 12.32
N GLY A 183 -16.43 25.83 12.50
CA GLY A 183 -15.62 26.21 13.65
C GLY A 183 -16.32 25.98 14.99
N ASN A 184 -17.62 26.26 15.06
CA ASN A 184 -18.40 26.02 16.26
C ASN A 184 -18.43 24.52 16.62
N TYR A 185 -18.66 23.61 15.64
CA TYR A 185 -18.63 22.17 15.92
C TYR A 185 -17.24 21.70 16.35
N MET A 186 -16.17 22.17 15.70
CA MET A 186 -14.80 21.79 16.09
C MET A 186 -14.51 22.23 17.53
N ARG A 187 -14.92 23.43 17.91
CA ARG A 187 -14.75 23.92 19.28
C ARG A 187 -15.52 23.09 20.30
N ARG A 188 -16.75 22.68 19.97
CA ARG A 188 -17.53 21.80 20.86
C ARG A 188 -16.84 20.46 21.08
N TYR A 189 -16.35 19.81 20.03
CA TYR A 189 -15.55 18.59 20.18
C TYR A 189 -14.37 18.80 21.13
N ILE A 190 -13.58 19.84 20.91
CA ILE A 190 -12.40 20.15 21.75
C ILE A 190 -12.80 20.33 23.21
N THR A 191 -13.83 21.15 23.47
CA THR A 191 -14.31 21.44 24.81
C THR A 191 -14.75 20.17 25.55
N GLU A 192 -15.54 19.33 24.89
CA GLU A 192 -16.08 18.12 25.49
C GLU A 192 -15.02 17.03 25.67
N ILE A 193 -14.03 16.93 24.77
CA ILE A 193 -12.88 16.03 24.92
C ILE A 193 -12.07 16.43 26.16
N ARG A 194 -11.76 17.72 26.30
CA ARG A 194 -11.02 18.23 27.44
C ARG A 194 -11.78 18.04 28.75
N ALA A 195 -13.09 18.22 28.75
CA ALA A 195 -13.94 17.99 29.91
C ALA A 195 -13.88 16.54 30.43
N LYS A 196 -13.55 15.59 29.57
CA LYS A 196 -13.31 14.18 29.96
C LYS A 196 -11.86 13.87 30.35
N GLY A 197 -10.98 14.87 30.38
CA GLY A 197 -9.55 14.69 30.63
C GLY A 197 -8.81 14.02 29.46
N ALA A 198 -9.41 13.99 28.29
CA ALA A 198 -8.83 13.45 27.07
C ALA A 198 -8.15 14.54 26.22
N ASN A 199 -7.35 14.15 25.25
CA ASN A 199 -6.49 15.01 24.45
C ASN A 199 -7.03 15.15 23.02
N PRO A 200 -7.52 16.32 22.60
CA PRO A 200 -7.98 16.55 21.23
C PRO A 200 -6.84 16.81 20.26
N ILE A 201 -6.99 16.30 19.04
CA ILE A 201 -6.15 16.60 17.87
C ILE A 201 -7.10 16.96 16.73
N LEU A 202 -6.96 18.15 16.16
CA LEU A 202 -7.62 18.46 14.89
C LEU A 202 -6.71 18.04 13.73
N MET A 203 -7.34 17.41 12.73
CA MET A 203 -6.64 16.98 11.53
C MET A 203 -7.43 17.42 10.30
N SER A 204 -6.74 17.96 9.29
CA SER A 204 -7.38 18.34 8.04
C SER A 204 -7.91 17.11 7.28
N LEU A 205 -8.75 17.36 6.29
CA LEU A 205 -9.37 16.32 5.47
C LEU A 205 -8.35 15.69 4.52
N THR A 206 -8.59 14.44 4.10
CA THR A 206 -7.85 13.85 2.99
C THR A 206 -8.02 14.64 1.70
N PRO A 207 -7.04 14.65 0.78
CA PRO A 207 -7.21 15.20 -0.54
C PRO A 207 -8.38 14.54 -1.28
N ARG A 208 -8.95 15.23 -2.27
CA ARG A 208 -9.87 14.66 -3.26
C ARG A 208 -9.14 14.53 -4.59
N ASP A 209 -9.63 13.65 -5.43
CA ASP A 209 -9.21 13.55 -6.83
C ASP A 209 -9.70 14.80 -7.62
N ALA A 210 -9.03 15.90 -7.39
CA ALA A 210 -9.30 17.19 -8.03
C ALA A 210 -7.99 17.95 -8.16
N TYR A 211 -7.66 18.36 -9.39
CA TYR A 211 -6.39 19.02 -9.71
C TYR A 211 -6.61 20.45 -10.15
N ASP A 212 -5.72 21.32 -9.72
CA ASP A 212 -5.64 22.68 -10.20
C ASP A 212 -5.19 22.66 -11.67
N PRO A 213 -5.97 23.25 -12.60
CA PRO A 213 -5.67 23.16 -14.02
C PRO A 213 -4.41 23.93 -14.43
N LYS A 214 -3.94 24.87 -13.62
CA LYS A 214 -2.75 25.66 -13.90
C LYS A 214 -1.46 24.99 -13.44
N THR A 215 -1.51 24.36 -12.27
CA THR A 215 -0.32 23.78 -11.62
C THR A 215 -0.23 22.27 -11.79
N GLY A 216 -1.33 21.60 -12.15
CA GLY A 216 -1.44 20.15 -12.19
C GLY A 216 -1.38 19.47 -10.81
N LYS A 217 -1.35 20.25 -9.73
CA LYS A 217 -1.29 19.74 -8.36
C LYS A 217 -2.68 19.49 -7.81
N ILE A 218 -2.76 18.54 -6.89
CA ILE A 218 -4.02 18.24 -6.20
C ILE A 218 -4.50 19.45 -5.39
N VAL A 219 -5.80 19.72 -5.42
CA VAL A 219 -6.37 20.90 -4.77
C VAL A 219 -6.35 20.74 -3.25
N ARG A 220 -5.88 21.79 -2.57
CA ARG A 220 -5.95 21.88 -1.10
C ARG A 220 -7.30 22.44 -0.66
N LYS A 221 -7.88 21.84 0.39
CA LYS A 221 -9.25 22.17 0.84
C LYS A 221 -9.30 23.41 1.75
N PRO A 222 -10.27 24.31 1.57
CA PRO A 222 -10.44 25.45 2.47
C PRO A 222 -10.66 25.05 3.93
N GLN A 223 -11.35 23.95 4.19
CA GLN A 223 -11.57 23.42 5.54
C GLN A 223 -10.26 23.14 6.30
N THR A 224 -9.14 22.93 5.59
CA THR A 224 -7.81 22.83 6.20
C THR A 224 -7.46 24.09 6.98
N GLN A 225 -7.69 25.28 6.37
CA GLN A 225 -7.41 26.57 7.01
C GLN A 225 -8.31 26.81 8.21
N TRP A 226 -9.58 26.41 8.14
CA TRP A 226 -10.52 26.53 9.24
C TRP A 226 -10.12 25.65 10.43
N ALA A 227 -9.78 24.39 10.16
CA ALA A 227 -9.31 23.48 11.22
C ALA A 227 -8.01 23.99 11.87
N ALA A 228 -7.07 24.49 11.08
CA ALA A 228 -5.82 25.06 11.57
C ALA A 228 -6.06 26.30 12.46
N TYR A 229 -6.96 27.20 12.00
CA TYR A 229 -7.34 28.40 12.78
C TYR A 229 -7.95 28.02 14.13
N ILE A 230 -8.94 27.11 14.14
CA ILE A 230 -9.58 26.67 15.41
C ILE A 230 -8.57 25.99 16.32
N ALA A 231 -7.69 25.13 15.77
CA ALA A 231 -6.66 24.50 16.58
C ALA A 231 -5.72 25.53 17.24
N ALA A 232 -5.35 26.57 16.51
CA ALA A 232 -4.48 27.63 17.00
C ALA A 232 -5.14 28.44 18.14
N ILE A 233 -6.39 28.88 17.98
CA ILE A 233 -7.08 29.67 19.02
C ILE A 233 -7.42 28.84 20.26
N GLU A 234 -7.66 27.52 20.07
CA GLU A 234 -7.93 26.61 21.18
C GLU A 234 -6.65 26.00 21.79
N GLY A 235 -5.48 26.25 21.21
CA GLY A 235 -4.20 25.73 21.71
C GLY A 235 -4.16 24.19 21.69
N VAL A 236 -4.68 23.55 20.63
CA VAL A 236 -4.64 22.10 20.43
C VAL A 236 -3.75 21.74 19.25
N PRO A 237 -3.18 20.52 19.22
CA PRO A 237 -2.42 20.07 18.08
C PRO A 237 -3.24 20.09 16.78
N PHE A 238 -2.60 20.53 15.70
CA PHE A 238 -3.11 20.43 14.33
C PHE A 238 -2.19 19.58 13.48
N VAL A 239 -2.77 18.66 12.68
CA VAL A 239 -2.07 17.85 11.68
C VAL A 239 -2.65 18.16 10.31
N ASP A 240 -1.83 18.69 9.42
CA ASP A 240 -2.25 18.97 8.05
C ASP A 240 -2.14 17.73 7.15
N LEU A 241 -3.07 16.79 7.33
CA LEU A 241 -3.17 15.59 6.51
C LEU A 241 -3.37 15.93 5.02
N ASN A 242 -4.12 17.00 4.72
CA ASN A 242 -4.39 17.43 3.34
C ASN A 242 -3.11 17.83 2.61
N GLU A 243 -2.23 18.58 3.29
CA GLU A 243 -0.93 18.96 2.72
C GLU A 243 0.02 17.78 2.64
N ILE A 244 0.19 17.01 3.72
CA ILE A 244 1.15 15.90 3.76
C ILE A 244 0.80 14.83 2.72
N SER A 245 -0.48 14.43 2.63
CA SER A 245 -0.93 13.49 1.60
C SER A 245 -0.90 14.09 0.20
N GLY A 246 -1.35 15.35 0.08
CA GLY A 246 -1.37 16.05 -1.20
C GLY A 246 0.02 16.23 -1.79
N ALA A 247 1.02 16.58 -0.97
CA ALA A 247 2.40 16.71 -1.41
C ALA A 247 2.98 15.38 -1.91
N LYS A 248 2.57 14.27 -1.31
CA LYS A 248 2.96 12.93 -1.81
C LYS A 248 2.28 12.59 -3.12
N ILE A 249 0.98 12.87 -3.25
CA ILE A 249 0.22 12.63 -4.49
C ILE A 249 0.75 13.52 -5.62
N ASP A 250 1.11 14.77 -5.33
CA ASP A 250 1.70 15.70 -6.31
C ASP A 250 3.03 15.21 -6.92
N GLN A 251 3.69 14.26 -6.27
CA GLN A 251 4.91 13.63 -6.79
C GLN A 251 4.62 12.57 -7.85
N PHE A 252 3.38 12.10 -7.95
CA PHE A 252 2.99 11.08 -8.91
C PHE A 252 2.42 11.71 -10.18
N SER A 253 2.61 11.02 -11.30
CA SER A 253 1.98 11.42 -12.56
C SER A 253 0.47 11.25 -12.46
N ARG A 254 -0.25 12.18 -13.08
CA ARG A 254 -1.72 12.23 -13.02
C ARG A 254 -2.41 10.92 -13.47
N TRP A 255 -1.80 10.18 -14.40
CA TRP A 255 -2.31 8.89 -14.85
C TRP A 255 -2.27 7.77 -13.79
N LYS A 256 -1.63 8.01 -12.63
CA LYS A 256 -1.64 7.11 -11.48
C LYS A 256 -2.80 7.34 -10.50
N GLU A 257 -3.77 8.15 -10.83
CA GLU A 257 -4.97 8.39 -10.00
C GLU A 257 -5.62 7.06 -9.58
N GLN A 258 -5.65 6.07 -10.48
CA GLN A 258 -6.16 4.73 -10.20
C GLN A 258 -5.50 4.01 -9.02
N TYR A 259 -4.28 4.39 -8.63
CA TYR A 259 -3.63 3.80 -7.46
C TYR A 259 -4.11 4.44 -6.16
N HIS A 260 -4.60 5.67 -6.18
CA HIS A 260 -4.95 6.43 -4.99
C HIS A 260 -6.46 6.52 -4.76
N PHE A 261 -7.21 6.67 -5.83
CA PHE A 261 -8.65 6.88 -5.76
C PHE A 261 -9.43 5.73 -6.36
N PHE A 262 -10.63 5.53 -5.85
CA PHE A 262 -11.46 4.36 -6.16
C PHE A 262 -12.37 4.54 -7.37
N GLY A 263 -12.44 5.55 -8.05
CA GLY A 263 -13.38 5.76 -9.18
C GLY A 263 -14.46 6.79 -8.89
N ASP A 264 -14.45 7.35 -7.69
CA ASP A 264 -15.07 8.64 -7.41
C ASP A 264 -13.97 9.62 -6.96
N HIS A 265 -14.31 10.90 -6.89
CA HIS A 265 -13.33 11.94 -6.59
C HIS A 265 -13.08 12.16 -5.08
N ILE A 266 -13.57 11.29 -4.20
CA ILE A 266 -13.48 11.45 -2.73
C ILE A 266 -12.82 10.26 -2.06
N HIS A 267 -13.27 9.05 -2.41
CA HIS A 267 -12.88 7.84 -1.71
C HIS A 267 -11.58 7.28 -2.29
N THR A 268 -10.76 6.72 -1.42
CA THR A 268 -9.48 6.15 -1.80
C THR A 268 -9.55 4.64 -2.01
N SER A 269 -8.67 4.13 -2.86
CA SER A 269 -8.31 2.72 -2.92
C SER A 269 -7.61 2.31 -1.61
N ALA A 270 -7.33 1.03 -1.42
CA ALA A 270 -6.53 0.56 -0.30
C ALA A 270 -5.15 1.24 -0.27
N PHE A 271 -4.51 1.37 -1.43
CA PHE A 271 -3.22 2.05 -1.55
C PHE A 271 -3.30 3.52 -1.14
N GLY A 272 -4.29 4.27 -1.61
CA GLY A 272 -4.50 5.67 -1.21
C GLY A 272 -4.85 5.82 0.27
N ALA A 273 -5.62 4.89 0.83
CA ALA A 273 -5.92 4.88 2.27
C ALA A 273 -4.67 4.60 3.12
N GLU A 274 -3.79 3.70 2.70
CA GLU A 274 -2.50 3.48 3.36
C GLU A 274 -1.58 4.71 3.30
N LEU A 275 -1.53 5.40 2.16
CA LEU A 275 -0.79 6.66 2.00
C LEU A 275 -1.31 7.73 2.97
N ASN A 276 -2.63 7.87 3.08
CA ASN A 276 -3.25 8.81 4.02
C ASN A 276 -3.00 8.41 5.49
N ALA A 277 -3.09 7.13 5.84
CA ALA A 277 -2.82 6.64 7.20
C ALA A 277 -1.38 6.95 7.63
N ARG A 278 -0.45 6.74 6.73
CA ARG A 278 0.94 7.06 6.93
C ARG A 278 1.17 8.56 7.06
N SER A 279 0.56 9.36 6.18
CA SER A 279 0.64 10.81 6.26
C SER A 279 0.09 11.35 7.58
N ALA A 280 -1.01 10.78 8.09
CA ALA A 280 -1.54 11.09 9.41
C ALA A 280 -0.53 10.74 10.53
N ALA A 281 0.06 9.56 10.47
CA ALA A 281 1.06 9.12 11.44
C ALA A 281 2.32 10.00 11.40
N GLU A 282 2.83 10.34 10.22
CA GLU A 282 3.98 11.25 10.06
C GLU A 282 3.68 12.63 10.60
N GLY A 283 2.49 13.17 10.32
CA GLY A 283 2.08 14.47 10.82
C GLY A 283 2.05 14.54 12.35
N ILE A 284 1.65 13.44 13.01
CA ILE A 284 1.73 13.33 14.47
C ILE A 284 3.18 13.20 14.93
N TYR A 285 3.92 12.25 14.33
CA TYR A 285 5.27 11.87 14.77
C TYR A 285 6.28 13.03 14.67
N TYR A 286 6.21 13.82 13.59
CA TYR A 286 7.12 14.95 13.37
C TYR A 286 6.63 16.28 13.90
N SER A 287 5.43 16.33 14.46
CA SER A 287 4.91 17.56 15.02
C SER A 287 5.79 18.04 16.18
N ALA A 288 6.17 19.32 16.13
CA ALA A 288 6.86 19.96 17.25
C ALA A 288 5.91 20.36 18.40
N HIS A 289 4.60 20.13 18.26
CA HIS A 289 3.61 20.55 19.24
C HIS A 289 3.82 19.79 20.56
N PRO A 290 4.05 20.48 21.70
CA PRO A 290 4.46 19.84 22.96
C PRO A 290 3.42 18.87 23.52
N LEU A 291 2.13 19.09 23.28
CA LEU A 291 1.06 18.20 23.74
C LEU A 291 1.08 16.84 23.02
N LEU A 292 1.75 16.68 21.87
CA LEU A 292 1.83 15.40 21.17
C LEU A 292 2.96 14.49 21.69
N LYS A 293 3.90 14.99 22.47
CA LYS A 293 5.02 14.18 22.98
C LYS A 293 4.62 12.86 23.65
N PRO A 294 3.59 12.83 24.53
CA PRO A 294 3.16 11.57 25.13
C PRO A 294 2.61 10.58 24.10
N LEU A 295 1.86 11.05 23.08
CA LEU A 295 1.35 10.21 22.01
C LEU A 295 2.47 9.70 21.11
N GLN A 296 3.43 10.57 20.77
CA GLN A 296 4.63 10.20 19.97
C GLN A 296 5.44 9.09 20.66
N ALA A 297 5.53 9.08 22.00
CA ALA A 297 6.20 8.02 22.76
C ALA A 297 5.48 6.65 22.72
N MET A 298 4.23 6.63 22.26
CA MET A 298 3.43 5.44 22.06
C MET A 298 3.39 4.99 20.59
N MET A 299 4.06 5.72 19.70
CA MET A 299 4.15 5.37 18.29
C MET A 299 5.34 4.45 18.00
N LEU A 300 5.18 3.62 16.99
CA LEU A 300 6.27 2.89 16.37
C LEU A 300 7.08 3.84 15.48
N ASN A 301 8.30 3.40 15.12
CA ASN A 301 9.19 4.25 14.32
C ASN A 301 8.55 4.59 12.96
N VAL A 302 8.28 5.87 12.76
CA VAL A 302 7.73 6.48 11.54
C VAL A 302 8.62 7.67 11.20
N PRO A 303 9.15 7.81 10.03
CA PRO A 303 9.11 7.01 8.81
C PRO A 303 10.22 5.98 8.74
N LEU A 304 10.11 5.14 7.70
CA LEU A 304 11.18 4.23 7.36
C LEU A 304 12.40 5.02 6.85
N GLN A 305 13.56 4.74 7.43
CA GLN A 305 14.81 5.33 6.96
C GLN A 305 15.04 4.95 5.50
N ALA A 306 15.28 5.94 4.63
CA ALA A 306 15.57 5.71 3.22
C ALA A 306 16.85 4.88 3.05
N TYR A 307 16.94 4.13 1.95
CA TYR A 307 18.18 3.55 1.46
C TYR A 307 19.07 4.63 0.79
N GLY A 308 20.18 4.24 0.20
CA GLY A 308 21.03 5.17 -0.54
C GLY A 308 22.09 5.86 0.31
N GLN A 309 22.37 5.37 1.51
CA GLN A 309 23.40 5.91 2.40
C GLN A 309 24.81 5.81 1.82
N LYS A 310 25.02 4.89 0.87
CA LYS A 310 26.31 4.70 0.17
C LYS A 310 26.48 5.61 -1.04
N ARG A 311 25.55 6.52 -1.31
CA ARG A 311 25.59 7.41 -2.47
C ARG A 311 26.89 8.23 -2.51
N GLU A 312 27.52 8.25 -3.66
CA GLU A 312 28.71 9.05 -3.96
C GLU A 312 28.36 10.18 -4.93
N LYS A 313 28.87 11.38 -4.66
CA LYS A 313 28.64 12.55 -5.52
C LYS A 313 29.12 12.28 -6.95
N GLY A 314 28.25 12.54 -7.93
CA GLY A 314 28.58 12.42 -9.36
C GLY A 314 28.47 11.00 -9.92
N LYS A 315 28.11 10.00 -9.11
CA LYS A 315 27.81 8.64 -9.56
C LYS A 315 26.33 8.32 -9.43
N PRO A 316 25.70 7.69 -10.43
CA PRO A 316 24.37 7.14 -10.24
C PRO A 316 24.40 5.93 -9.31
N MET A 317 23.24 5.57 -8.75
CA MET A 317 23.09 4.38 -7.95
C MET A 317 22.28 3.30 -8.67
N VAL A 318 22.57 2.04 -8.37
CA VAL A 318 21.74 0.88 -8.69
C VAL A 318 21.17 0.32 -7.39
N PHE A 319 19.84 0.35 -7.25
CA PHE A 319 19.15 -0.40 -6.21
C PHE A 319 18.77 -1.78 -6.74
N ILE A 320 19.25 -2.83 -6.08
CA ILE A 320 18.97 -4.21 -6.47
C ILE A 320 17.89 -4.72 -5.51
N THR A 321 16.69 -4.90 -6.02
CA THR A 321 15.52 -5.35 -5.23
C THR A 321 15.16 -6.78 -5.56
N GLY A 322 14.55 -7.49 -4.62
CA GLY A 322 14.15 -8.87 -4.82
C GLY A 322 14.01 -9.65 -3.52
N ASP A 323 14.04 -10.97 -3.66
CA ASP A 323 13.88 -11.95 -2.59
C ASP A 323 15.21 -12.59 -2.15
N SER A 324 15.14 -13.80 -1.58
CA SER A 324 16.31 -14.56 -1.12
C SER A 324 17.29 -14.93 -2.23
N THR A 325 16.82 -15.06 -3.48
CA THR A 325 17.68 -15.39 -4.62
C THR A 325 18.55 -14.20 -5.06
N VAL A 326 18.26 -13.01 -4.54
CA VAL A 326 18.96 -11.75 -4.79
C VAL A 326 19.69 -11.22 -3.56
N LYS A 327 19.17 -11.50 -2.35
CA LYS A 327 19.65 -10.94 -1.09
C LYS A 327 21.15 -11.21 -0.84
N ASN A 328 21.79 -10.25 -0.17
CA ASN A 328 23.11 -10.48 0.45
C ASN A 328 23.01 -11.52 1.56
N ASN A 329 23.91 -12.48 1.53
CA ASN A 329 24.23 -13.28 2.69
C ASN A 329 25.54 -12.73 3.30
N ASP A 330 25.40 -11.98 4.40
CA ASP A 330 26.53 -11.26 4.98
C ASP A 330 27.51 -12.21 5.69
N LYS A 331 27.06 -13.41 6.06
CA LYS A 331 27.83 -14.32 6.91
C LYS A 331 28.02 -15.73 6.34
N ASP A 332 27.32 -16.09 5.26
CA ASP A 332 27.35 -17.44 4.65
C ASP A 332 27.06 -18.60 5.64
N GLU A 333 26.32 -18.31 6.71
CA GLU A 333 26.08 -19.27 7.78
C GLU A 333 25.28 -20.49 7.32
N ASP A 334 24.46 -20.32 6.27
CA ASP A 334 23.59 -21.35 5.71
C ASP A 334 23.94 -21.73 4.27
N GLY A 335 25.04 -21.19 3.72
CA GLY A 335 25.46 -21.43 2.35
C GLY A 335 24.52 -20.88 1.27
N MET A 336 23.54 -20.02 1.63
CA MET A 336 22.63 -19.38 0.71
C MET A 336 23.16 -18.04 0.22
N TRP A 337 23.39 -17.92 -1.09
CA TRP A 337 23.88 -16.71 -1.71
C TRP A 337 22.92 -16.20 -2.78
N GLY A 338 22.43 -14.98 -2.65
CA GLY A 338 21.73 -14.29 -3.72
C GLY A 338 22.72 -13.62 -4.68
N TRP A 339 22.38 -13.54 -5.96
CA TRP A 339 23.28 -12.96 -6.96
C TRP A 339 23.60 -11.47 -6.71
N GLY A 340 22.70 -10.73 -6.05
CA GLY A 340 22.93 -9.33 -5.68
C GLY A 340 24.10 -9.14 -4.73
N SER A 341 24.49 -10.18 -3.93
CA SER A 341 25.70 -10.18 -3.12
C SER A 341 26.98 -10.15 -3.99
N GLN A 342 26.84 -10.59 -5.24
CA GLN A 342 27.93 -10.69 -6.21
C GLN A 342 27.93 -9.52 -7.21
N ALA A 343 27.17 -8.45 -6.94
CA ALA A 343 27.09 -7.26 -7.81
C ALA A 343 28.48 -6.62 -8.07
N GLY A 344 29.39 -6.71 -7.10
CA GLY A 344 30.78 -6.27 -7.26
C GLY A 344 31.59 -7.01 -8.32
N LEU A 345 31.14 -8.19 -8.78
CA LEU A 345 31.76 -8.89 -9.93
C LEU A 345 31.40 -8.23 -11.26
N ILE A 346 30.27 -7.54 -11.35
CA ILE A 346 29.71 -7.06 -12.59
C ILE A 346 29.75 -5.53 -12.74
N PHE A 347 29.57 -4.77 -11.68
CA PHE A 347 29.60 -3.31 -11.71
C PHE A 347 31.00 -2.74 -11.49
N ASP A 348 31.31 -1.64 -12.20
CA ASP A 348 32.54 -0.91 -12.07
C ASP A 348 32.40 0.16 -10.94
N PRO A 349 33.06 -0.01 -9.79
CA PRO A 349 32.92 0.92 -8.66
C PRO A 349 33.46 2.33 -8.96
N ALA A 350 34.28 2.48 -10.01
CA ALA A 350 34.73 3.81 -10.43
C ALA A 350 33.59 4.63 -11.07
N LYS A 351 32.55 3.97 -11.62
CA LYS A 351 31.52 4.60 -12.42
C LYS A 351 30.14 4.64 -11.76
N ILE A 352 29.84 3.69 -10.87
CA ILE A 352 28.51 3.52 -10.30
C ILE A 352 28.58 2.96 -8.88
N VAL A 353 27.64 3.36 -8.05
CA VAL A 353 27.41 2.77 -6.72
C VAL A 353 26.22 1.82 -6.78
N TRP A 354 26.25 0.74 -6.03
CA TRP A 354 25.11 -0.18 -5.92
C TRP A 354 24.77 -0.50 -4.47
N GLU A 355 23.51 -0.75 -4.24
CA GLU A 355 23.00 -1.20 -2.95
C GLU A 355 22.05 -2.36 -3.16
N ASN A 356 22.38 -3.52 -2.58
CA ASN A 356 21.47 -4.66 -2.59
C ASN A 356 20.50 -4.54 -1.41
N VAL A 357 19.26 -4.19 -1.70
CA VAL A 357 18.18 -3.99 -0.74
C VAL A 357 17.14 -5.11 -0.78
N ALA A 358 17.46 -6.21 -1.48
CA ALA A 358 16.64 -7.40 -1.51
C ALA A 358 16.47 -8.01 -0.10
N MET A 359 15.34 -8.71 0.13
CA MET A 359 15.06 -9.33 1.41
C MET A 359 14.50 -10.74 1.23
N ALA A 360 15.12 -11.70 1.92
CA ALA A 360 14.70 -13.10 1.87
C ALA A 360 13.22 -13.28 2.25
N GLY A 361 12.53 -14.16 1.52
CA GLY A 361 11.13 -14.50 1.78
C GLY A 361 10.11 -13.46 1.37
N ARG A 362 10.50 -12.38 0.68
CA ARG A 362 9.57 -11.33 0.25
C ARG A 362 9.07 -11.56 -1.17
N SER A 363 7.77 -11.36 -1.34
CA SER A 363 7.09 -11.19 -2.62
C SER A 363 6.99 -9.70 -2.96
N THR A 364 6.49 -9.39 -4.15
CA THR A 364 6.13 -8.00 -4.51
C THR A 364 5.20 -7.38 -3.47
N LYS A 365 4.14 -8.11 -3.05
CA LYS A 365 3.19 -7.66 -2.02
C LYS A 365 3.86 -7.37 -0.68
N THR A 366 4.62 -8.32 -0.14
CA THR A 366 5.22 -8.14 1.18
C THR A 366 6.36 -7.13 1.18
N TYR A 367 7.08 -6.98 0.09
CA TYR A 367 8.11 -5.94 -0.06
C TYR A 367 7.50 -4.54 -0.02
N LEU A 368 6.33 -4.36 -0.65
CA LEU A 368 5.56 -3.12 -0.57
C LEU A 368 4.97 -2.93 0.83
N ARG A 369 4.26 -3.92 1.36
CA ARG A 369 3.56 -3.89 2.66
C ARG A 369 4.48 -3.52 3.83
N GLU A 370 5.72 -4.05 3.83
CA GLU A 370 6.71 -3.79 4.88
C GLU A 370 7.40 -2.41 4.73
N GLY A 371 6.99 -1.60 3.76
CA GLY A 371 7.59 -0.30 3.50
C GLY A 371 9.01 -0.35 2.93
N ARG A 372 9.49 -1.52 2.49
CA ARG A 372 10.83 -1.67 1.90
C ARG A 372 10.92 -0.97 0.56
N TRP A 373 9.87 -1.09 -0.25
CA TRP A 373 9.79 -0.38 -1.51
C TRP A 373 9.87 1.12 -1.33
N GLU A 374 9.21 1.63 -0.31
CA GLU A 374 9.22 3.05 -0.03
C GLU A 374 10.60 3.59 0.35
N LYS A 375 11.41 2.80 1.06
CA LYS A 375 12.81 3.17 1.32
C LYS A 375 13.60 3.33 0.03
N VAL A 376 13.34 2.49 -0.99
CA VAL A 376 13.91 2.64 -2.33
C VAL A 376 13.40 3.92 -2.98
N TYR A 377 12.07 4.07 -3.04
CA TYR A 377 11.42 5.23 -3.66
C TYR A 377 11.93 6.57 -3.11
N ASN A 378 12.06 6.67 -1.78
CA ASN A 378 12.56 7.89 -1.13
C ASN A 378 14.06 8.16 -1.37
N ALA A 379 14.81 7.13 -1.71
CA ALA A 379 16.25 7.24 -2.01
C ALA A 379 16.54 7.59 -3.47
N LEU A 380 15.60 7.34 -4.39
CA LEU A 380 15.81 7.50 -5.83
C LEU A 380 16.04 8.96 -6.22
N GLN A 381 16.97 9.15 -7.15
CA GLN A 381 17.27 10.41 -7.81
C GLN A 381 17.29 10.22 -9.34
N PRO A 382 17.10 11.31 -10.11
CA PRO A 382 17.24 11.25 -11.56
C PRO A 382 18.58 10.63 -11.98
N GLY A 383 18.52 9.70 -12.94
CA GLY A 383 19.69 8.98 -13.45
C GLY A 383 20.07 7.71 -12.68
N ASP A 384 19.39 7.38 -11.57
CA ASP A 384 19.55 6.10 -10.88
C ASP A 384 18.91 4.94 -11.65
N PHE A 385 19.20 3.72 -11.20
CA PHE A 385 18.66 2.48 -11.76
C PHE A 385 18.04 1.61 -10.66
N VAL A 386 16.99 0.87 -11.01
CA VAL A 386 16.43 -0.16 -10.13
C VAL A 386 16.32 -1.48 -10.88
N LEU A 387 16.96 -2.52 -10.37
CA LEU A 387 16.81 -3.89 -10.82
C LEU A 387 15.70 -4.57 -10.01
N LEU A 388 14.65 -5.03 -10.68
CA LEU A 388 13.44 -5.58 -10.08
C LEU A 388 13.36 -7.09 -10.36
N GLN A 389 13.55 -7.93 -9.33
CA GLN A 389 13.45 -9.39 -9.47
C GLN A 389 12.61 -10.01 -8.34
N PHE A 390 11.37 -10.37 -8.63
CA PHE A 390 10.43 -10.99 -7.70
C PHE A 390 9.71 -12.17 -8.36
N GLY A 391 9.02 -13.02 -7.58
CA GLY A 391 8.15 -14.07 -8.07
C GLY A 391 8.28 -15.40 -7.34
N HIS A 392 9.45 -15.74 -6.76
CA HIS A 392 9.63 -17.01 -6.03
C HIS A 392 8.73 -17.14 -4.80
N ASN A 393 8.35 -16.01 -4.19
CA ASN A 393 7.45 -15.96 -3.04
C ASN A 393 6.03 -15.53 -3.42
N ASP A 394 5.84 -14.98 -4.59
CA ASP A 394 4.55 -14.49 -5.09
C ASP A 394 3.56 -15.63 -5.38
N ILE A 395 4.08 -16.84 -5.61
CA ILE A 395 3.29 -18.05 -5.81
C ILE A 395 2.76 -18.67 -4.50
N CYS A 396 3.25 -18.22 -3.35
CA CYS A 396 2.81 -18.75 -2.06
C CYS A 396 1.32 -18.45 -1.82
N PRO A 397 0.69 -19.07 -0.81
CA PRO A 397 -0.66 -18.69 -0.39
C PRO A 397 -0.76 -17.19 -0.08
N ILE A 398 -1.91 -16.59 -0.42
CA ILE A 398 -2.13 -15.15 -0.31
C ILE A 398 -2.34 -14.73 1.15
N ASN A 399 -3.05 -15.54 1.91
CA ASN A 399 -3.54 -15.21 3.25
C ASN A 399 -3.10 -16.16 4.37
N ASP A 400 -2.14 -17.04 4.10
CA ASP A 400 -1.53 -17.87 5.15
C ASP A 400 -0.83 -16.99 6.22
N LYS A 401 -0.26 -17.64 7.25
CA LYS A 401 0.48 -16.94 8.32
C LYS A 401 1.59 -16.00 7.83
N LYS A 402 2.14 -16.21 6.64
CA LYS A 402 3.18 -15.35 6.02
C LYS A 402 2.59 -14.35 5.04
N GLY A 403 1.44 -14.65 4.45
CA GLY A 403 0.71 -13.76 3.56
C GLY A 403 1.52 -13.27 2.37
N ARG A 404 2.29 -14.16 1.71
CA ARG A 404 3.23 -13.76 0.66
C ARG A 404 2.63 -13.71 -0.74
N GLY A 405 1.66 -14.56 -0.99
CA GLY A 405 1.07 -14.74 -2.32
C GLY A 405 0.46 -13.47 -2.89
N VAL A 406 0.37 -13.43 -4.22
CA VAL A 406 -0.30 -12.42 -5.01
C VAL A 406 -1.26 -13.09 -5.99
N ILE A 407 -2.20 -12.32 -6.55
CA ILE A 407 -3.09 -12.85 -7.58
C ILE A 407 -2.27 -13.14 -8.85
N PRO A 408 -2.35 -14.35 -9.42
CA PRO A 408 -1.64 -14.68 -10.65
C PRO A 408 -2.07 -13.81 -11.84
N GLY A 409 -1.13 -13.50 -12.75
CA GLY A 409 -1.42 -12.77 -13.97
C GLY A 409 -1.07 -11.29 -13.93
N THR A 410 -1.53 -10.56 -14.95
CA THR A 410 -1.13 -9.17 -15.20
C THR A 410 -2.31 -8.20 -15.32
N ALA A 411 -3.53 -8.67 -15.14
CA ALA A 411 -4.73 -7.81 -15.13
C ALA A 411 -4.76 -6.89 -13.90
N ASP A 412 -5.51 -5.80 -13.99
CA ASP A 412 -5.76 -4.90 -12.86
C ASP A 412 -6.85 -5.47 -11.93
N THR A 413 -6.56 -6.63 -11.34
CA THR A 413 -7.46 -7.30 -10.40
C THR A 413 -6.95 -7.16 -8.97
N CYS A 414 -7.88 -7.03 -8.04
CA CYS A 414 -7.59 -7.12 -6.62
C CYS A 414 -8.75 -7.81 -5.88
N HIS A 415 -8.40 -8.49 -4.79
CA HIS A 415 -9.36 -9.09 -3.88
C HIS A 415 -8.94 -8.84 -2.44
N VAL A 416 -9.92 -8.80 -1.55
CA VAL A 416 -9.69 -8.70 -0.10
C VAL A 416 -9.58 -10.09 0.49
N TYR A 417 -8.57 -10.29 1.33
CA TYR A 417 -8.35 -11.54 2.04
C TYR A 417 -8.28 -11.29 3.55
N GLN A 418 -8.87 -12.18 4.32
CA GLN A 418 -8.64 -12.22 5.76
C GLN A 418 -7.37 -13.01 6.05
N MET A 419 -6.45 -12.42 6.80
CA MET A 419 -5.16 -13.01 7.07
C MET A 419 -5.22 -14.00 8.23
N GLU A 420 -4.66 -15.20 8.07
CA GLU A 420 -4.61 -16.21 9.13
C GLU A 420 -3.73 -15.82 10.33
N ALA A 421 -2.77 -14.91 10.11
CA ALA A 421 -1.81 -14.54 11.13
C ALA A 421 -2.46 -13.82 12.31
N ASP A 422 -3.41 -12.94 12.02
CA ASP A 422 -3.99 -11.99 13.00
C ASP A 422 -5.46 -11.67 12.75
N GLY A 423 -6.08 -12.28 11.72
CA GLY A 423 -7.47 -12.02 11.33
C GLY A 423 -7.69 -10.65 10.67
N SER A 424 -6.63 -9.89 10.40
CA SER A 424 -6.71 -8.62 9.68
C SER A 424 -7.10 -8.83 8.22
N TYR A 425 -7.52 -7.75 7.55
CA TYR A 425 -7.85 -7.79 6.13
C TYR A 425 -6.77 -7.10 5.32
N GLU A 426 -6.34 -7.76 4.24
CA GLU A 426 -5.41 -7.20 3.26
C GLU A 426 -5.99 -7.26 1.85
N VAL A 427 -5.61 -6.29 1.03
CA VAL A 427 -5.86 -6.34 -0.41
C VAL A 427 -4.65 -6.98 -1.10
N ALA A 428 -4.88 -8.02 -1.86
CA ALA A 428 -3.90 -8.56 -2.79
C ALA A 428 -4.26 -8.13 -4.21
N TYR A 429 -3.26 -7.66 -4.93
CA TYR A 429 -3.33 -7.32 -6.35
C TYR A 429 -2.66 -8.39 -7.20
N SER A 430 -2.81 -8.28 -8.53
CA SER A 430 -2.10 -9.18 -9.45
C SER A 430 -0.59 -8.93 -9.44
N PHE A 431 0.18 -9.95 -9.83
CA PHE A 431 1.63 -9.84 -9.98
C PHE A 431 2.03 -8.69 -10.90
N GLY A 432 1.35 -8.54 -12.05
CA GLY A 432 1.63 -7.46 -13.00
C GLY A 432 1.28 -6.09 -12.44
N TRP A 433 0.25 -5.96 -11.61
CA TRP A 433 -0.08 -4.70 -10.95
C TRP A 433 1.10 -4.21 -10.07
N TYR A 434 1.66 -5.09 -9.24
CA TYR A 434 2.80 -4.71 -8.40
C TYR A 434 4.02 -4.30 -9.22
N LEU A 435 4.31 -5.03 -10.31
CA LEU A 435 5.43 -4.68 -11.18
C LEU A 435 5.23 -3.33 -11.87
N ARG A 436 4.03 -3.06 -12.42
CA ARG A 436 3.70 -1.75 -13.01
C ARG A 436 3.84 -0.63 -11.98
N LYS A 437 3.35 -0.85 -10.76
CA LYS A 437 3.49 0.11 -9.66
C LYS A 437 4.97 0.46 -9.41
N PHE A 438 5.83 -0.54 -9.32
CA PHE A 438 7.26 -0.31 -9.10
C PHE A 438 7.93 0.40 -10.28
N ILE A 439 7.60 0.00 -11.51
CA ILE A 439 8.12 0.63 -12.74
C ILE A 439 7.76 2.11 -12.77
N ASP A 440 6.51 2.41 -12.49
CA ASP A 440 5.99 3.77 -12.55
C ASP A 440 6.62 4.67 -11.49
N ASP A 441 6.75 4.19 -10.27
CA ASP A 441 7.42 4.90 -9.19
C ASP A 441 8.88 5.25 -9.52
N VAL A 442 9.60 4.31 -10.13
CA VAL A 442 10.99 4.53 -10.53
C VAL A 442 11.07 5.61 -11.62
N ARG A 443 10.20 5.53 -12.63
CA ARG A 443 10.16 6.51 -13.73
C ARG A 443 9.82 7.91 -13.26
N GLU A 444 8.94 8.04 -12.28
CA GLU A 444 8.58 9.35 -11.71
C GLU A 444 9.75 10.05 -11.02
N LYS A 445 10.65 9.28 -10.47
CA LYS A 445 11.89 9.80 -9.88
C LYS A 445 12.96 10.14 -10.92
N GLY A 446 12.66 10.00 -12.21
CA GLY A 446 13.64 10.18 -13.29
C GLY A 446 14.71 9.09 -13.30
N ALA A 447 14.43 7.95 -12.68
CA ALA A 447 15.30 6.79 -12.64
C ALA A 447 14.86 5.73 -13.68
N THR A 448 15.72 4.76 -13.95
CA THR A 448 15.47 3.71 -14.96
C THR A 448 15.13 2.38 -14.28
N PRO A 449 13.89 1.87 -14.44
CA PRO A 449 13.54 0.52 -14.00
C PRO A 449 14.00 -0.52 -15.02
N ILE A 450 14.49 -1.66 -14.53
CA ILE A 450 14.87 -2.82 -15.34
C ILE A 450 14.29 -4.06 -14.69
N LEU A 451 13.40 -4.76 -15.39
CA LEU A 451 12.86 -6.03 -14.94
C LEU A 451 13.84 -7.16 -15.17
N LEU A 452 13.97 -8.04 -14.20
CA LEU A 452 14.72 -9.27 -14.28
C LEU A 452 13.78 -10.45 -14.03
N SER A 453 13.77 -11.45 -14.92
CA SER A 453 13.06 -12.68 -14.66
C SER A 453 13.71 -13.48 -13.52
N LEU A 454 12.98 -14.44 -12.97
CA LEU A 454 13.44 -15.29 -11.87
C LEU A 454 14.73 -16.03 -12.22
N THR A 455 15.48 -16.44 -11.20
CA THR A 455 16.53 -17.47 -11.38
C THR A 455 15.90 -18.86 -11.49
N PRO A 456 16.47 -19.81 -12.28
CA PRO A 456 15.94 -21.16 -12.37
C PRO A 456 16.13 -21.93 -11.06
N ARG A 457 15.24 -22.90 -10.79
CA ARG A 457 15.38 -23.87 -9.70
C ARG A 457 16.14 -25.09 -10.18
N ASN A 458 16.74 -25.83 -9.25
CA ASN A 458 17.39 -27.11 -9.56
C ASN A 458 16.35 -28.22 -9.81
N GLU A 459 15.49 -28.00 -10.78
CA GLU A 459 14.48 -28.93 -11.27
C GLU A 459 14.73 -29.26 -12.74
N TRP A 460 14.69 -30.55 -13.10
CA TRP A 460 15.15 -31.03 -14.40
C TRP A 460 14.06 -31.85 -15.13
N PRO A 461 12.92 -31.27 -15.47
CA PRO A 461 11.92 -31.99 -16.23
C PRO A 461 12.50 -32.44 -17.57
N ASN A 462 12.36 -33.73 -17.86
CA ASN A 462 12.90 -34.36 -19.08
C ASN A 462 14.42 -34.15 -19.29
N GLY A 463 15.18 -34.02 -18.18
CA GLY A 463 16.63 -33.89 -18.18
C GLY A 463 17.18 -32.51 -18.59
N LYS A 464 16.32 -31.54 -18.76
CA LYS A 464 16.66 -30.11 -18.91
C LYS A 464 16.20 -29.30 -17.71
N ILE A 465 16.88 -28.21 -17.43
CA ILE A 465 16.47 -27.34 -16.32
C ILE A 465 15.10 -26.70 -16.60
N GLU A 466 14.33 -26.45 -15.53
CA GLU A 466 13.00 -25.86 -15.63
C GLU A 466 12.96 -24.56 -16.46
N ARG A 467 11.85 -24.35 -17.14
CA ARG A 467 11.52 -23.10 -17.85
C ARG A 467 10.16 -22.61 -17.40
N ARG A 468 10.06 -21.34 -17.06
CA ARG A 468 8.81 -20.72 -16.60
C ARG A 468 8.19 -19.81 -17.65
N ASN A 469 8.35 -20.19 -18.92
CA ASN A 469 7.93 -19.36 -20.04
C ASN A 469 6.43 -19.16 -20.14
N ASN A 470 5.61 -20.08 -19.60
CA ASN A 470 4.14 -20.02 -19.63
C ASN A 470 3.51 -19.44 -18.37
N THR A 471 4.31 -19.12 -17.36
CA THR A 471 3.87 -18.53 -16.09
C THR A 471 4.56 -17.18 -15.86
N TYR A 472 5.49 -17.08 -14.95
CA TYR A 472 6.19 -15.82 -14.66
C TYR A 472 6.90 -15.23 -15.87
N GLY A 473 7.53 -16.04 -16.70
CA GLY A 473 8.15 -15.59 -17.95
C GLY A 473 7.15 -14.95 -18.90
N LYS A 474 5.92 -15.50 -18.98
CA LYS A 474 4.81 -14.90 -19.73
C LYS A 474 4.39 -13.56 -19.10
N TRP A 475 4.15 -13.54 -17.80
CA TRP A 475 3.70 -12.33 -17.11
C TRP A 475 4.73 -11.20 -17.16
N TYR A 476 6.01 -11.49 -17.07
CA TYR A 476 7.05 -10.49 -17.28
C TYR A 476 6.96 -9.89 -18.69
N ARG A 477 6.82 -10.71 -19.74
CA ARG A 477 6.69 -10.21 -21.12
C ARG A 477 5.44 -9.37 -21.33
N GLU A 478 4.31 -9.78 -20.77
CA GLU A 478 3.07 -8.99 -20.80
C GLU A 478 3.25 -7.62 -20.14
N VAL A 479 3.92 -7.55 -18.99
CA VAL A 479 4.23 -6.27 -18.35
C VAL A 479 5.18 -5.42 -19.20
N VAL A 480 6.16 -6.04 -19.86
CA VAL A 480 7.05 -5.35 -20.81
C VAL A 480 6.26 -4.76 -21.97
N GLU A 481 5.35 -5.53 -22.57
CA GLU A 481 4.46 -5.07 -23.65
C GLU A 481 3.59 -3.89 -23.19
N GLN A 482 3.07 -3.96 -21.97
CA GLN A 482 2.21 -2.90 -21.38
C GLN A 482 2.97 -1.61 -21.06
N THR A 483 4.24 -1.71 -20.68
CA THR A 483 4.99 -0.59 -20.09
C THR A 483 6.20 -0.13 -20.90
N GLY A 484 6.68 -0.94 -21.84
CA GLY A 484 7.93 -0.66 -22.57
C GLY A 484 9.18 -0.63 -21.66
N VAL A 485 9.15 -1.32 -20.50
CA VAL A 485 10.29 -1.38 -19.59
C VAL A 485 11.41 -2.27 -20.13
N GLU A 486 12.67 -1.93 -19.84
CA GLU A 486 13.81 -2.81 -20.13
C GLU A 486 13.64 -4.15 -19.40
N PHE A 487 13.92 -5.25 -20.09
CA PHE A 487 13.78 -6.60 -19.54
C PHE A 487 14.97 -7.48 -19.83
N VAL A 488 15.50 -8.11 -18.80
CA VAL A 488 16.56 -9.12 -18.89
C VAL A 488 15.99 -10.47 -18.47
N ASP A 489 15.96 -11.41 -19.41
CA ASP A 489 15.53 -12.78 -19.13
C ASP A 489 16.63 -13.61 -18.46
N VAL A 490 16.92 -13.27 -17.21
CA VAL A 490 17.94 -13.95 -16.39
C VAL A 490 17.66 -15.46 -16.29
N HIS A 491 16.37 -15.82 -16.23
CA HIS A 491 15.96 -17.21 -16.15
C HIS A 491 16.50 -18.03 -17.32
N ASN A 492 16.17 -17.62 -18.54
CA ASN A 492 16.59 -18.37 -19.72
C ASN A 492 18.11 -18.28 -19.95
N ILE A 493 18.75 -17.15 -19.67
CA ILE A 493 20.21 -17.03 -19.78
C ILE A 493 20.92 -18.00 -18.82
N SER A 494 20.49 -18.06 -17.55
CA SER A 494 21.06 -18.98 -16.56
C SER A 494 20.72 -20.45 -16.86
N ALA A 495 19.49 -20.69 -17.30
CA ALA A 495 19.04 -22.04 -17.67
C ALA A 495 19.79 -22.58 -18.88
N ASP A 496 20.06 -21.77 -19.91
CA ASP A 496 20.87 -22.17 -21.06
C ASP A 496 22.30 -22.54 -20.67
N PHE A 497 22.90 -21.78 -19.75
CA PHE A 497 24.20 -22.12 -19.21
C PHE A 497 24.19 -23.48 -18.50
N LEU A 498 23.18 -23.72 -17.65
CA LEU A 498 23.05 -24.97 -16.90
C LEU A 498 22.74 -26.16 -17.83
N ASP A 499 21.84 -26.00 -18.82
CA ASP A 499 21.52 -27.02 -19.79
C ASP A 499 22.75 -27.40 -20.64
N LYS A 500 23.48 -26.42 -21.15
CA LYS A 500 24.71 -26.65 -21.89
C LYS A 500 25.72 -27.49 -21.10
N LYS A 501 25.71 -27.38 -19.81
CA LYS A 501 26.71 -27.99 -18.93
C LYS A 501 26.28 -29.33 -18.34
N PHE A 502 24.97 -29.51 -18.07
CA PHE A 502 24.47 -30.60 -17.27
C PHE A 502 23.27 -31.35 -17.83
N ALA A 503 22.59 -30.85 -18.91
CA ALA A 503 21.45 -31.55 -19.48
C ALA A 503 21.83 -32.98 -19.92
N SER A 504 20.96 -33.94 -19.59
CA SER A 504 21.09 -35.34 -19.99
C SER A 504 19.71 -35.98 -20.02
N LYS A 505 19.59 -37.19 -20.65
CA LYS A 505 18.32 -37.94 -20.63
C LYS A 505 17.91 -38.40 -19.22
N ASP A 506 18.85 -38.44 -18.28
CA ASP A 506 18.64 -38.78 -16.90
C ASP A 506 18.52 -37.50 -16.04
N ALA A 507 17.30 -37.17 -15.68
CA ALA A 507 16.98 -35.97 -14.88
C ALA A 507 17.69 -35.97 -13.51
N THR A 508 17.78 -37.12 -12.86
CA THR A 508 18.45 -37.28 -11.56
C THR A 508 19.94 -36.97 -11.67
N LYS A 509 20.56 -37.45 -12.71
CA LYS A 509 21.97 -37.21 -13.03
C LYS A 509 22.25 -35.73 -13.33
N SER A 510 21.35 -35.08 -14.06
CA SER A 510 21.42 -33.64 -14.34
C SER A 510 21.33 -32.84 -13.04
N LYS A 511 20.32 -33.10 -12.23
CA LYS A 511 20.10 -32.45 -10.92
C LYS A 511 21.32 -32.60 -9.99
N GLN A 512 21.84 -33.82 -9.89
CA GLN A 512 23.00 -34.14 -9.04
C GLN A 512 24.27 -33.40 -9.49
N LYS A 513 24.55 -33.36 -10.80
CA LYS A 513 25.71 -32.65 -11.34
C LYS A 513 25.62 -31.15 -11.18
N ALA A 514 24.39 -30.58 -11.26
CA ALA A 514 24.14 -29.17 -11.10
C ALA A 514 24.12 -28.71 -9.62
N SER A 515 24.03 -29.63 -8.67
CA SER A 515 23.85 -29.35 -7.23
C SER A 515 24.89 -28.36 -6.67
N LYS A 516 26.10 -28.35 -7.21
CA LYS A 516 27.15 -27.40 -6.79
C LYS A 516 26.82 -25.92 -7.04
N TYR A 517 25.82 -25.63 -7.90
CA TYR A 517 25.32 -24.28 -8.15
C TYR A 517 24.15 -23.90 -7.23
N PHE A 518 23.63 -24.86 -6.49
CA PHE A 518 22.48 -24.70 -5.60
C PHE A 518 22.89 -25.01 -4.17
N ASN A 519 22.08 -24.52 -3.23
CA ASN A 519 22.22 -24.86 -1.83
C ASN A 519 21.49 -26.19 -1.54
N HIS A 520 21.13 -26.44 -0.29
CA HIS A 520 20.49 -27.66 0.17
C HIS A 520 19.07 -27.87 -0.40
N ASP A 521 18.44 -26.83 -0.90
CA ASP A 521 17.14 -26.89 -1.57
C ASP A 521 17.25 -26.67 -3.09
N HIS A 522 16.09 -26.74 -3.76
CA HIS A 522 16.04 -26.58 -5.21
C HIS A 522 15.99 -25.11 -5.67
N THR A 523 15.82 -24.15 -4.76
CA THR A 523 15.56 -22.73 -5.13
C THR A 523 16.79 -21.84 -4.91
N HIS A 524 17.43 -21.98 -3.78
CA HIS A 524 18.53 -21.11 -3.39
C HIS A 524 19.86 -21.57 -3.98
N THR A 525 20.69 -20.59 -4.32
CA THR A 525 22.00 -20.85 -4.94
C THR A 525 23.13 -20.87 -3.92
N SER A 526 24.15 -21.67 -4.24
CA SER A 526 25.47 -21.57 -3.61
C SER A 526 26.18 -20.28 -4.08
N LEU A 527 27.33 -19.97 -3.53
CA LEU A 527 28.17 -18.85 -4.02
C LEU A 527 28.45 -18.97 -5.52
N LEU A 528 28.76 -20.18 -5.99
CA LEU A 528 29.01 -20.44 -7.42
C LEU A 528 27.78 -20.15 -8.29
N GLY A 529 26.58 -20.53 -7.81
CA GLY A 529 25.32 -20.23 -8.48
C GLY A 529 24.98 -18.76 -8.48
N ALA A 530 25.22 -18.06 -7.36
CA ALA A 530 25.05 -16.61 -7.28
C ALA A 530 25.96 -15.86 -8.25
N GLN A 531 27.23 -16.27 -8.36
CA GLN A 531 28.17 -15.71 -9.34
C GLN A 531 27.74 -15.97 -10.78
N MET A 532 27.22 -17.17 -11.08
CA MET A 532 26.66 -17.50 -12.38
C MET A 532 25.48 -16.56 -12.72
N ASN A 533 24.52 -16.40 -11.81
CA ASN A 533 23.37 -15.54 -12.02
C ASN A 533 23.77 -14.06 -12.17
N ALA A 534 24.74 -13.57 -11.40
CA ALA A 534 25.28 -12.21 -11.56
C ALA A 534 25.86 -11.99 -12.97
N ARG A 535 26.63 -12.97 -13.49
CA ARG A 535 27.14 -12.93 -14.87
C ARG A 535 26.01 -13.00 -15.91
N SER A 536 24.94 -13.75 -15.63
CA SER A 536 23.76 -13.80 -16.50
C SER A 536 23.06 -12.43 -16.56
N VAL A 537 22.93 -11.73 -15.43
CA VAL A 537 22.43 -10.34 -15.40
C VAL A 537 23.32 -9.43 -16.25
N ALA A 538 24.63 -9.45 -16.04
CA ALA A 538 25.54 -8.63 -16.83
C ALA A 538 25.52 -8.93 -18.32
N LYS A 539 25.42 -10.23 -18.69
CA LYS A 539 25.24 -10.64 -20.08
C LYS A 539 23.95 -10.07 -20.66
N GLY A 540 22.81 -10.26 -19.96
CA GLY A 540 21.53 -9.79 -20.43
C GLY A 540 21.46 -8.27 -20.57
N LEU A 541 22.02 -7.50 -19.65
CA LEU A 541 22.13 -6.04 -19.76
C LEU A 541 22.89 -5.60 -21.02
N ARG A 542 23.93 -6.34 -21.40
CA ARG A 542 24.66 -6.07 -22.64
C ARG A 542 23.87 -6.46 -23.88
N ASP A 543 23.21 -7.63 -23.84
CA ASP A 543 22.44 -8.17 -24.96
C ASP A 543 21.29 -7.25 -25.37
N ILE A 544 20.61 -6.63 -24.38
CA ILE A 544 19.54 -5.66 -24.63
C ILE A 544 20.04 -4.22 -24.84
N GLN A 545 21.36 -4.00 -24.81
CA GLN A 545 21.98 -2.67 -24.91
C GLN A 545 21.44 -1.68 -23.85
N SER A 546 21.18 -2.17 -22.64
CA SER A 546 20.67 -1.33 -21.53
C SER A 546 21.58 -0.14 -21.28
N SER A 547 21.00 1.01 -20.94
CA SER A 547 21.77 2.19 -20.51
C SER A 547 22.63 1.93 -19.28
N LEU A 548 22.28 0.90 -18.47
CA LEU A 548 23.08 0.44 -17.33
C LEU A 548 24.36 -0.31 -17.78
N ALA A 549 24.39 -0.87 -19.00
CA ALA A 549 25.50 -1.69 -19.47
C ALA A 549 26.86 -0.95 -19.54
N LYS A 550 26.87 0.38 -19.70
CA LYS A 550 28.08 1.22 -19.72
C LYS A 550 28.81 1.28 -18.36
N TYR A 551 28.11 0.91 -17.30
CA TYR A 551 28.63 0.88 -15.94
C TYR A 551 29.12 -0.51 -15.50
N LEU A 552 29.01 -1.50 -16.37
CA LEU A 552 29.57 -2.82 -16.12
C LEU A 552 31.10 -2.79 -16.28
N LYS A 553 31.78 -3.66 -15.53
CA LYS A 553 33.21 -3.93 -15.74
C LYS A 553 33.45 -4.39 -17.17
N ALA A 554 34.59 -4.07 -17.72
CA ALA A 554 35.04 -4.67 -18.98
C ALA A 554 35.04 -6.20 -18.88
N LYS A 555 34.82 -6.89 -20.03
CA LYS A 555 34.80 -8.36 -20.07
C LYS A 555 36.18 -8.94 -19.74
#